data_0ac78e8acd3a3a3a87ea6849f2d07795
#
_entry.id   0ac78e8acd3a3a3a87ea6849f2d07795
#
_cell.length_a   1.000
_cell.length_b   1.000
_cell.length_c   1.000
_cell.angle_alpha   90.00
_cell.angle_beta   90.00
_cell.angle_gamma   90.00
#
_symmetry.space_group_name_H-M   'P 1'
#
loop_
_entity.id
_entity.type
_entity.pdbx_description
1 polymer ?
#
loop_
_entity_poly.entity_id
_entity_poly.type
_entity_poly.pdbx_seq_one_letter_code
_entity_poly.pdbx_strand_id
1 'polypeptide(L)'
;MKARHLRNALVFSLSACLTLCLFSPWSPPLGFAYDGDRTLQEADGYFKRGLYLEAVGAYREVAYHAPSRDVQAAALIRMGEIYGQYLNDPDSAARMFNLVKENYTKSPALADAYFHAGMVLYEKDRYGEARQEFLAYLEKFPNGEKIALAEFMADACLNPPSRKEKQVAVSPAPASTAVEVRVLLEENRREMSLNAASGFDVTTPGGRRLTRVPPGYPAVARVVNGRLTINGSPLSSDEVILVPGRQGTLKLGNRAYRGRIRIKKNPAGTMQAINILNMEDYLYGVVPREMPPTWSLEALKAQAVVSRTYVTYQMERNRMKDYDICNTTSSQVYGGCADERTASNRAVDETRGKVLTHNGRIALPYFHSNSGGVTEDAKNVWLVDIPYLKTVQDPYSLQAPNTTWSHYLSLDDIRGALARNGVDVGSLHGVEAYDTSPSGRVKRVRISGSAGERVINANLFRLHTDPRRLKSTLFTARRDSMGVLFEGKGAGHGVGMSQWGAYVMAKSGQTYRDILNHYYRGLEVR
;
A
#
# COMPACT_ATOMS: atom_id res chain seq x y z
N MET A 1 -12.84 -16.95 17.68
CA MET A 1 -14.31 -17.01 17.79
C MET A 1 -14.93 -15.62 18.00
N LYS A 2 -14.39 -14.75 18.85
CA LYS A 2 -14.95 -13.39 19.10
C LYS A 2 -14.97 -12.44 17.88
N ALA A 3 -14.04 -12.55 16.96
CA ALA A 3 -14.00 -11.71 15.75
C ALA A 3 -15.08 -12.09 14.69
N ARG A 4 -15.59 -13.32 14.73
CA ARG A 4 -16.68 -13.75 13.83
C ARG A 4 -18.06 -13.24 14.28
N HIS A 5 -18.26 -13.07 15.59
CA HIS A 5 -19.54 -12.55 16.12
C HIS A 5 -19.69 -11.05 15.95
N LEU A 6 -18.60 -10.28 15.92
CA LEU A 6 -18.68 -8.86 15.58
C LEU A 6 -19.13 -8.60 14.14
N ARG A 7 -18.84 -9.51 13.21
CA ARG A 7 -19.26 -9.37 11.81
C ARG A 7 -20.77 -9.45 11.59
N ASN A 8 -21.47 -10.24 12.38
CA ASN A 8 -22.90 -10.49 12.18
C ASN A 8 -23.81 -9.53 12.97
N ALA A 9 -23.27 -8.78 13.94
CA ALA A 9 -24.05 -7.82 14.72
C ALA A 9 -24.20 -6.44 14.04
N LEU A 10 -23.67 -6.31 12.85
CA LEU A 10 -23.29 -5.05 12.24
C LEU A 10 -24.25 -4.51 11.19
N VAL A 11 -25.47 -4.91 11.19
CA VAL A 11 -26.42 -4.56 10.12
C VAL A 11 -27.68 -3.89 10.67
N PHE A 12 -27.67 -2.84 11.51
CA PHE A 12 -28.86 -1.96 11.64
C PHE A 12 -28.61 -0.66 12.43
N SER A 13 -28.97 0.38 11.83
CA SER A 13 -29.43 1.74 12.15
C SER A 13 -28.47 2.90 11.83
N LEU A 14 -28.93 3.73 10.95
CA LEU A 14 -28.34 4.99 10.46
C LEU A 14 -28.46 6.12 11.50
N SER A 15 -27.40 6.87 11.68
CA SER A 15 -27.44 8.12 12.42
C SER A 15 -27.26 9.32 11.50
N ALA A 16 -28.18 10.25 11.61
CA ALA A 16 -28.22 11.49 10.83
C ALA A 16 -27.12 12.52 11.18
N CYS A 17 -26.32 12.28 12.22
CA CYS A 17 -25.35 13.26 12.72
C CYS A 17 -24.00 13.32 12.00
N LEU A 18 -23.64 12.31 11.20
CA LEU A 18 -22.39 12.34 10.46
C LEU A 18 -22.39 13.32 9.28
N THR A 19 -23.58 13.76 8.89
CA THR A 19 -23.81 14.50 7.64
C THR A 19 -23.52 15.99 7.75
N LEU A 20 -23.49 16.56 8.97
CA LEU A 20 -23.50 18.01 9.12
C LEU A 20 -22.13 18.68 9.29
N CYS A 21 -21.08 17.96 9.62
CA CYS A 21 -19.80 18.58 9.95
C CYS A 21 -18.67 18.47 8.94
N LEU A 22 -18.76 17.62 7.93
CA LEU A 22 -17.61 17.35 7.05
C LEU A 22 -17.82 17.50 5.57
N PHE A 23 -19.06 17.54 5.07
CA PHE A 23 -19.29 17.54 3.62
C PHE A 23 -20.58 18.27 3.27
N SER A 24 -20.59 18.94 2.14
CA SER A 24 -21.76 19.43 1.41
C SER A 24 -22.85 18.35 1.35
N PRO A 25 -24.15 18.71 1.39
CA PRO A 25 -25.24 17.75 1.57
C PRO A 25 -25.34 16.79 0.38
N TRP A 26 -24.87 15.58 0.61
CA TRP A 26 -25.08 14.46 -0.30
C TRP A 26 -25.79 13.36 0.46
N SER A 27 -27.11 13.37 0.37
CA SER A 27 -27.91 12.25 0.83
C SER A 27 -28.02 11.25 -0.32
N PRO A 28 -27.63 9.99 -0.13
CA PRO A 28 -27.93 8.98 -1.15
C PRO A 28 -29.44 8.83 -1.27
N PRO A 29 -29.98 8.51 -2.44
CA PRO A 29 -31.39 8.24 -2.59
C PRO A 29 -31.82 7.08 -1.70
N LEU A 30 -32.91 7.25 -0.99
CA LEU A 30 -33.52 6.25 -0.10
C LEU A 30 -33.82 4.96 -0.88
N GLY A 31 -33.26 3.84 -0.48
CA GLY A 31 -33.68 2.53 -0.97
C GLY A 31 -32.62 1.46 -1.26
N PHE A 32 -31.35 1.68 -0.99
CA PHE A 32 -30.31 0.70 -1.33
C PHE A 32 -29.81 -0.09 -0.12
N ALA A 33 -29.83 -1.41 -0.21
CA ALA A 33 -29.19 -2.28 0.78
C ALA A 33 -27.65 -2.15 0.65
N TYR A 34 -27.01 -1.71 1.72
CA TYR A 34 -25.55 -1.68 1.88
C TYR A 34 -25.07 -3.06 2.32
N ASP A 35 -24.19 -3.71 1.54
CA ASP A 35 -23.52 -4.95 1.94
C ASP A 35 -22.27 -4.63 2.77
N GLY A 36 -22.51 -4.34 4.06
CA GLY A 36 -21.47 -3.90 4.99
C GLY A 36 -20.35 -4.90 5.23
N ASP A 37 -20.65 -6.16 5.29
CA ASP A 37 -19.67 -7.22 5.54
C ASP A 37 -18.68 -7.33 4.39
N ARG A 38 -19.12 -7.16 3.17
CA ARG A 38 -18.30 -7.27 1.99
C ARG A 38 -17.41 -6.04 1.79
N THR A 39 -17.96 -4.85 1.96
CA THR A 39 -17.18 -3.60 1.86
C THR A 39 -16.11 -3.52 2.94
N LEU A 40 -16.40 -4.03 4.15
CA LEU A 40 -15.42 -4.13 5.22
C LEU A 40 -14.32 -5.17 4.91
N GLN A 41 -14.68 -6.31 4.32
CA GLN A 41 -13.70 -7.31 3.87
C GLN A 41 -12.79 -6.77 2.76
N GLU A 42 -13.33 -5.98 1.84
CA GLU A 42 -12.55 -5.31 0.80
C GLU A 42 -11.58 -4.29 1.40
N ALA A 43 -12.05 -3.46 2.34
CA ALA A 43 -11.22 -2.49 3.05
C ALA A 43 -10.06 -3.17 3.79
N ASP A 44 -10.35 -4.25 4.53
CA ASP A 44 -9.33 -5.08 5.18
C ASP A 44 -8.40 -5.75 4.16
N GLY A 45 -8.93 -6.16 3.02
CA GLY A 45 -8.17 -6.73 1.91
C GLY A 45 -7.19 -5.73 1.30
N TYR A 46 -7.61 -4.49 1.07
CA TYR A 46 -6.72 -3.41 0.62
C TYR A 46 -5.66 -3.10 1.66
N PHE A 47 -6.05 -2.98 2.93
CA PHE A 47 -5.11 -2.73 4.02
C PHE A 47 -4.04 -3.82 4.13
N LYS A 48 -4.42 -5.09 4.10
CA LYS A 48 -3.49 -6.23 4.16
C LYS A 48 -2.52 -6.28 2.99
N ARG A 49 -2.92 -5.77 1.84
CA ARG A 49 -2.06 -5.66 0.64
C ARG A 49 -1.20 -4.41 0.62
N GLY A 50 -1.29 -3.53 1.62
CA GLY A 50 -0.54 -2.27 1.67
C GLY A 50 -1.11 -1.19 0.75
N LEU A 51 -2.31 -1.37 0.21
CA LEU A 51 -3.05 -0.41 -0.61
C LEU A 51 -3.81 0.55 0.32
N TYR A 52 -3.05 1.41 1.02
CA TYR A 52 -3.58 2.20 2.14
C TYR A 52 -4.59 3.25 1.72
N LEU A 53 -4.45 3.82 0.53
CA LEU A 53 -5.37 4.83 0.03
C LEU A 53 -6.68 4.20 -0.42
N GLU A 54 -6.60 3.04 -1.07
CA GLU A 54 -7.76 2.23 -1.43
C GLU A 54 -8.48 1.74 -0.17
N ALA A 55 -7.71 1.32 0.86
CA ALA A 55 -8.27 0.93 2.15
C ALA A 55 -9.02 2.09 2.81
N VAL A 56 -8.44 3.30 2.85
CA VAL A 56 -9.13 4.50 3.37
C VAL A 56 -10.42 4.79 2.59
N GLY A 57 -10.39 4.69 1.26
CA GLY A 57 -11.57 4.86 0.42
C GLY A 57 -12.68 3.86 0.78
N ALA A 58 -12.32 2.58 0.91
CA ALA A 58 -13.26 1.53 1.26
C ALA A 58 -13.77 1.62 2.72
N TYR A 59 -12.89 1.90 3.70
CA TYR A 59 -13.31 2.15 5.08
C TYR A 59 -14.20 3.38 5.20
N ARG A 60 -14.02 4.39 4.35
CA ARG A 60 -14.90 5.55 4.32
C ARG A 60 -16.31 5.19 3.86
N GLU A 61 -16.45 4.34 2.84
CA GLU A 61 -17.77 3.82 2.45
C GLU A 61 -18.42 3.06 3.61
N VAL A 62 -17.64 2.28 4.36
CA VAL A 62 -18.11 1.61 5.59
C VAL A 62 -18.55 2.64 6.64
N ALA A 63 -17.72 3.65 6.93
CA ALA A 63 -18.03 4.67 7.93
C ALA A 63 -19.29 5.50 7.57
N TYR A 64 -19.58 5.64 6.29
CA TYR A 64 -20.71 6.43 5.81
C TYR A 64 -22.01 5.64 5.67
N HIS A 65 -21.92 4.36 5.29
CA HIS A 65 -23.08 3.57 4.89
C HIS A 65 -23.38 2.37 5.80
N ALA A 66 -22.45 1.99 6.71
CA ALA A 66 -22.70 0.84 7.58
C ALA A 66 -23.92 1.06 8.47
N PRO A 67 -24.79 0.05 8.59
CA PRO A 67 -26.01 0.18 9.38
C PRO A 67 -25.76 0.25 10.89
N SER A 68 -24.64 -0.27 11.39
CA SER A 68 -24.27 -0.26 12.80
C SER A 68 -23.32 0.90 13.12
N ARG A 69 -23.66 1.64 14.18
CA ARG A 69 -22.81 2.73 14.70
C ARG A 69 -21.43 2.25 15.13
N ASP A 70 -21.33 1.05 15.67
CA ASP A 70 -20.06 0.49 16.12
C ASP A 70 -19.13 0.18 14.95
N VAL A 71 -19.68 -0.22 13.79
CA VAL A 71 -18.86 -0.38 12.59
C VAL A 71 -18.46 0.91 11.96
N GLN A 72 -19.34 1.88 11.94
CA GLN A 72 -18.97 3.22 11.49
C GLN A 72 -17.80 3.75 12.32
N ALA A 73 -17.89 3.63 13.65
CA ALA A 73 -16.83 4.03 14.55
C ALA A 73 -15.53 3.24 14.33
N ALA A 74 -15.62 1.92 14.21
CA ALA A 74 -14.44 1.07 13.94
C ALA A 74 -13.79 1.41 12.59
N ALA A 75 -14.57 1.69 11.56
CA ALA A 75 -14.05 2.13 10.27
C ALA A 75 -13.33 3.48 10.36
N LEU A 76 -13.86 4.44 11.14
CA LEU A 76 -13.19 5.72 11.42
C LEU A 76 -11.87 5.51 12.17
N ILE A 77 -11.83 4.60 13.16
CA ILE A 77 -10.56 4.24 13.84
C ILE A 77 -9.56 3.69 12.83
N ARG A 78 -9.96 2.75 11.97
CA ARG A 78 -9.08 2.21 10.93
C ARG A 78 -8.56 3.27 9.97
N MET A 79 -9.43 4.20 9.54
CA MET A 79 -9.00 5.35 8.73
C MET A 79 -7.99 6.22 9.47
N GLY A 80 -8.25 6.53 10.74
CA GLY A 80 -7.35 7.31 11.60
C GLY A 80 -5.97 6.64 11.75
N GLU A 81 -5.93 5.33 12.00
CA GLU A 81 -4.69 4.54 12.04
C GLU A 81 -3.94 4.61 10.71
N ILE A 82 -4.65 4.45 9.59
CA ILE A 82 -4.03 4.49 8.26
C ILE A 82 -3.49 5.89 7.98
N TYR A 83 -4.23 6.94 8.25
CA TYR A 83 -3.77 8.32 8.08
C TYR A 83 -2.53 8.62 8.94
N GLY A 84 -2.56 8.26 10.22
CA GLY A 84 -1.45 8.53 11.15
C GLY A 84 -0.22 7.69 10.87
N GLN A 85 -0.39 6.37 10.76
CA GLN A 85 0.71 5.42 10.71
C GLN A 85 1.24 5.14 9.30
N TYR A 86 0.39 5.18 8.28
CA TYR A 86 0.75 4.74 6.92
C TYR A 86 0.77 5.85 5.89
N LEU A 87 -0.01 6.90 6.05
CA LEU A 87 -0.08 8.03 5.11
C LEU A 87 0.62 9.29 5.62
N ASN A 88 1.12 9.27 6.86
CA ASN A 88 1.79 10.39 7.50
C ASN A 88 0.95 11.69 7.49
N ASP A 89 -0.37 11.55 7.61
CA ASP A 89 -1.34 12.65 7.71
C ASP A 89 -1.99 12.66 9.10
N PRO A 90 -1.34 13.27 10.10
CA PRO A 90 -1.83 13.29 11.48
C PRO A 90 -3.07 14.14 11.65
N ASP A 91 -3.27 15.13 10.79
CA ASP A 91 -4.43 16.02 10.90
C ASP A 91 -5.70 15.28 10.46
N SER A 92 -5.60 14.47 9.40
CA SER A 92 -6.69 13.57 9.03
C SER A 92 -6.91 12.49 10.08
N ALA A 93 -5.85 11.91 10.64
CA ALA A 93 -5.96 10.94 11.73
C ALA A 93 -6.68 11.54 12.95
N ALA A 94 -6.27 12.73 13.40
CA ALA A 94 -6.90 13.43 14.51
C ALA A 94 -8.39 13.71 14.23
N ARG A 95 -8.73 14.13 13.02
CA ARG A 95 -10.15 14.33 12.63
C ARG A 95 -10.96 13.03 12.75
N MET A 96 -10.43 11.90 12.32
CA MET A 96 -11.13 10.61 12.42
C MET A 96 -11.37 10.21 13.87
N PHE A 97 -10.35 10.34 14.73
CA PHE A 97 -10.48 10.01 16.15
C PHE A 97 -11.43 10.99 16.88
N ASN A 98 -11.39 12.28 16.56
CA ASN A 98 -12.32 13.26 17.14
C ASN A 98 -13.76 12.98 16.73
N LEU A 99 -14.02 12.59 15.49
CA LEU A 99 -15.36 12.16 15.06
C LEU A 99 -15.89 11.01 15.92
N VAL A 100 -15.04 10.04 16.26
CA VAL A 100 -15.45 8.94 17.15
C VAL A 100 -15.73 9.45 18.56
N LYS A 101 -14.87 10.30 19.12
CA LYS A 101 -15.05 10.87 20.46
C LYS A 101 -16.32 11.71 20.61
N GLU A 102 -16.68 12.45 19.56
CA GLU A 102 -17.84 13.35 19.55
C GLU A 102 -19.17 12.62 19.27
N ASN A 103 -19.16 11.68 18.32
CA ASN A 103 -20.39 11.12 17.77
C ASN A 103 -20.67 9.67 18.18
N TYR A 104 -19.69 8.95 18.75
CA TYR A 104 -19.80 7.52 19.06
C TYR A 104 -19.44 7.21 20.51
N THR A 105 -19.96 8.02 21.45
CA THR A 105 -19.61 7.96 22.88
C THR A 105 -19.98 6.66 23.59
N LYS A 106 -20.84 5.84 23.00
CA LYS A 106 -21.24 4.53 23.54
C LYS A 106 -20.57 3.35 22.80
N SER A 107 -19.76 3.62 21.78
CA SER A 107 -19.11 2.57 20.99
C SER A 107 -17.87 2.03 21.71
N PRO A 108 -17.62 0.71 21.63
CA PRO A 108 -16.33 0.13 22.07
C PRO A 108 -15.10 0.77 21.42
N ALA A 109 -15.23 1.33 20.21
CA ALA A 109 -14.16 2.03 19.52
C ALA A 109 -13.75 3.37 20.17
N LEU A 110 -14.52 3.88 21.13
CA LEU A 110 -14.21 5.12 21.82
C LEU A 110 -12.88 5.05 22.57
N ALA A 111 -12.58 3.93 23.20
CA ALA A 111 -11.31 3.69 23.89
C ALA A 111 -10.13 3.80 22.92
N ASP A 112 -10.25 3.18 21.75
CA ASP A 112 -9.25 3.23 20.70
C ASP A 112 -9.05 4.65 20.16
N ALA A 113 -10.12 5.46 20.07
CA ALA A 113 -10.04 6.84 19.62
C ALA A 113 -9.15 7.70 20.53
N TYR A 114 -9.30 7.60 21.85
CA TYR A 114 -8.45 8.32 22.81
C TYR A 114 -7.00 7.85 22.74
N PHE A 115 -6.78 6.54 22.75
CA PHE A 115 -5.45 5.97 22.76
C PHE A 115 -4.67 6.32 21.47
N HIS A 116 -5.28 6.13 20.30
CA HIS A 116 -4.62 6.41 19.03
C HIS A 116 -4.46 7.91 18.75
N ALA A 117 -5.36 8.77 19.26
CA ALA A 117 -5.16 10.22 19.22
C ALA A 117 -3.89 10.60 20.00
N GLY A 118 -3.71 10.07 21.22
CA GLY A 118 -2.50 10.25 22.00
C GLY A 118 -1.24 9.79 21.27
N MET A 119 -1.28 8.63 20.63
CA MET A 119 -0.15 8.09 19.85
C MET A 119 0.24 9.00 18.68
N VAL A 120 -0.74 9.47 17.90
CA VAL A 120 -0.47 10.37 16.76
C VAL A 120 0.11 11.70 17.21
N LEU A 121 -0.40 12.28 18.31
CA LEU A 121 0.12 13.51 18.90
C LEU A 121 1.54 13.33 19.44
N TYR A 122 1.84 12.19 20.07
CA TYR A 122 3.17 11.84 20.55
C TYR A 122 4.19 11.76 19.42
N GLU A 123 3.84 11.12 18.31
CA GLU A 123 4.69 11.02 17.12
C GLU A 123 4.97 12.40 16.48
N LYS A 124 4.12 13.38 16.72
CA LYS A 124 4.23 14.77 16.23
C LYS A 124 4.89 15.74 17.22
N ASP A 125 5.52 15.22 18.25
CA ASP A 125 6.17 16.02 19.28
C ASP A 125 5.21 16.94 20.08
N ARG A 126 3.89 16.70 19.98
CA ARG A 126 2.84 17.41 20.74
C ARG A 126 2.59 16.70 22.08
N TYR A 127 3.66 16.57 22.86
CA TYR A 127 3.66 15.73 24.08
C TYR A 127 2.65 16.15 25.14
N GLY A 128 2.43 17.46 25.31
CA GLY A 128 1.43 17.97 26.26
C GLY A 128 0.01 17.50 25.91
N GLU A 129 -0.36 17.58 24.64
CA GLU A 129 -1.67 17.16 24.14
C GLU A 129 -1.77 15.63 24.10
N ALA A 130 -0.71 14.95 23.69
CA ALA A 130 -0.65 13.49 23.73
C ALA A 130 -0.90 12.96 25.15
N ARG A 131 -0.27 13.57 26.15
CA ARG A 131 -0.48 13.22 27.56
C ARG A 131 -1.92 13.40 27.99
N GLN A 132 -2.57 14.47 27.59
CA GLN A 132 -4.00 14.70 27.90
C GLN A 132 -4.88 13.59 27.34
N GLU A 133 -4.64 13.13 26.12
CA GLU A 133 -5.39 12.03 25.51
C GLU A 133 -5.17 10.69 26.25
N PHE A 134 -3.92 10.38 26.65
CA PHE A 134 -3.65 9.18 27.45
C PHE A 134 -4.27 9.24 28.84
N LEU A 135 -4.22 10.39 29.51
CA LEU A 135 -4.88 10.57 30.82
C LEU A 135 -6.40 10.47 30.71
N ALA A 136 -6.99 11.04 29.65
CA ALA A 136 -8.42 10.91 29.39
C ALA A 136 -8.82 9.44 29.08
N TYR A 137 -7.95 8.68 28.42
CA TYR A 137 -8.13 7.24 28.26
C TYR A 137 -8.17 6.53 29.61
N LEU A 138 -7.19 6.78 30.49
CA LEU A 138 -7.07 6.14 31.80
C LEU A 138 -8.28 6.46 32.70
N GLU A 139 -8.74 7.70 32.67
CA GLU A 139 -9.92 8.15 33.45
C GLU A 139 -11.21 7.48 32.97
N LYS A 140 -11.43 7.44 31.64
CA LYS A 140 -12.68 6.95 31.07
C LYS A 140 -12.77 5.42 30.97
N PHE A 141 -11.63 4.76 30.89
CA PHE A 141 -11.55 3.30 30.68
C PHE A 141 -10.64 2.62 31.72
N PRO A 142 -11.01 2.68 33.03
CA PRO A 142 -10.18 2.16 34.12
C PRO A 142 -9.94 0.63 34.06
N ASN A 143 -10.68 -0.09 33.23
CA ASN A 143 -10.51 -1.53 32.95
C ASN A 143 -10.19 -1.78 31.47
N GLY A 144 -9.68 -0.81 30.72
CA GLY A 144 -9.36 -0.90 29.29
C GLY A 144 -8.15 -1.78 29.03
N GLU A 145 -8.13 -2.43 27.88
CA GLU A 145 -7.05 -3.36 27.50
C GLU A 145 -5.67 -2.68 27.38
N LYS A 146 -5.60 -1.35 27.24
CA LYS A 146 -4.36 -0.58 26.99
C LYS A 146 -3.92 0.27 28.18
N ILE A 147 -4.41 0.00 29.41
CA ILE A 147 -4.08 0.80 30.61
C ILE A 147 -2.57 0.91 30.81
N ALA A 148 -1.87 -0.21 30.93
CA ALA A 148 -0.43 -0.22 31.18
C ALA A 148 0.36 0.53 30.08
N LEU A 149 -0.09 0.45 28.84
CA LEU A 149 0.54 1.16 27.73
C LEU A 149 0.19 2.64 27.74
N ALA A 150 -1.03 3.02 28.12
CA ALA A 150 -1.44 4.41 28.24
C ALA A 150 -0.72 5.12 29.40
N GLU A 151 -0.54 4.45 30.54
CA GLU A 151 0.28 4.93 31.66
C GLU A 151 1.72 5.17 31.23
N PHE A 152 2.35 4.17 30.60
CA PHE A 152 3.71 4.27 30.06
C PHE A 152 3.85 5.43 29.07
N MET A 153 2.89 5.61 28.16
CA MET A 153 2.91 6.69 27.17
C MET A 153 2.65 8.06 27.79
N ALA A 154 1.78 8.15 28.81
CA ALA A 154 1.55 9.39 29.55
C ALA A 154 2.81 9.83 30.29
N ASP A 155 3.57 8.91 30.88
CA ASP A 155 4.85 9.17 31.53
C ASP A 155 5.95 9.52 30.51
N ALA A 156 5.99 8.82 29.38
CA ALA A 156 6.92 9.11 28.29
C ALA A 156 6.73 10.54 27.73
N CYS A 157 5.52 11.09 27.81
CA CYS A 157 5.26 12.48 27.43
C CYS A 157 5.89 13.51 28.38
N LEU A 158 6.19 13.15 29.62
CA LEU A 158 6.86 14.05 30.60
C LEU A 158 8.37 14.13 30.32
N ASN A 159 8.96 13.04 29.85
CA ASN A 159 10.38 12.94 29.55
C ASN A 159 10.55 12.49 28.09
N PRO A 160 10.15 13.31 27.12
CA PRO A 160 10.22 12.90 25.72
C PRO A 160 11.68 12.72 25.29
N PRO A 161 11.96 11.75 24.41
CA PRO A 161 13.30 11.56 23.89
C PRO A 161 13.81 12.87 23.27
N SER A 162 15.07 13.22 23.57
CA SER A 162 15.65 14.47 23.08
C SER A 162 15.59 14.53 21.54
N ARG A 163 15.49 15.74 20.99
CA ARG A 163 15.50 15.93 19.53
C ARG A 163 16.72 15.27 18.86
N LYS A 164 17.85 15.15 19.59
CA LYS A 164 19.04 14.40 19.16
C LYS A 164 18.82 12.88 19.12
N GLU A 165 18.09 12.32 20.06
CA GLU A 165 17.78 10.87 20.08
C GLU A 165 16.75 10.50 19.00
N LYS A 166 15.81 11.39 18.70
CA LYS A 166 14.93 11.22 17.53
C LYS A 166 15.63 11.49 16.20
N GLN A 167 16.63 12.39 16.17
CA GLN A 167 17.47 12.65 14.99
C GLN A 167 18.51 11.53 14.73
N VAL A 168 18.82 10.71 15.71
CA VAL A 168 19.63 9.50 15.53
C VAL A 168 18.89 8.46 14.64
N ALA A 169 17.57 8.57 14.49
CA ALA A 169 16.81 7.82 13.46
C ALA A 169 16.93 8.42 12.05
N VAL A 170 17.55 9.59 11.87
CA VAL A 170 17.83 10.26 10.59
C VAL A 170 19.26 10.81 10.63
N SER A 171 20.22 10.02 11.02
CA SER A 171 21.61 10.30 10.69
C SER A 171 21.79 10.15 9.18
N PRO A 172 22.56 11.04 8.51
CA PRO A 172 23.05 10.72 7.18
C PRO A 172 23.71 9.35 7.30
N ALA A 173 23.31 8.42 6.43
CA ALA A 173 23.80 7.05 6.47
C ALA A 173 25.30 7.06 6.65
N PRO A 174 25.85 6.42 7.71
CA PRO A 174 27.29 6.22 7.78
C PRO A 174 27.67 5.41 6.54
N ALA A 175 28.72 5.79 5.88
CA ALA A 175 29.22 5.26 4.61
C ALA A 175 29.64 3.79 4.68
N SER A 176 28.95 2.91 5.44
CA SER A 176 29.27 1.47 5.47
C SER A 176 28.22 0.52 6.05
N THR A 177 27.02 0.94 6.50
CA THR A 177 25.95 -0.03 6.82
C THR A 177 24.96 -0.07 5.69
N ALA A 178 25.05 -1.13 4.88
CA ALA A 178 24.11 -1.38 3.80
C ALA A 178 22.69 -1.50 4.36
N VAL A 179 21.77 -0.62 3.94
CA VAL A 179 20.35 -0.69 4.30
C VAL A 179 19.78 -2.00 3.76
N GLU A 180 19.32 -2.89 4.63
CA GLU A 180 18.69 -4.16 4.24
C GLU A 180 17.17 -4.01 4.13
N VAL A 181 16.62 -4.58 3.07
CA VAL A 181 15.18 -4.66 2.80
C VAL A 181 14.72 -6.09 3.05
N ARG A 182 13.53 -6.24 3.66
CA ARG A 182 12.87 -7.52 3.89
C ARG A 182 11.71 -7.67 2.90
N VAL A 183 11.85 -8.55 1.93
CA VAL A 183 10.89 -8.76 0.84
C VAL A 183 10.15 -10.08 1.01
N LEU A 184 8.85 -10.07 1.22
CA LEU A 184 8.04 -11.29 1.21
C LEU A 184 8.04 -11.88 -0.20
N LEU A 185 8.58 -13.11 -0.34
CA LEU A 185 8.61 -13.84 -1.61
C LEU A 185 7.44 -14.80 -1.76
N GLU A 186 7.18 -15.59 -0.73
CA GLU A 186 6.12 -16.59 -0.68
C GLU A 186 5.52 -16.68 0.72
N GLU A 187 4.23 -16.98 0.79
CA GLU A 187 3.51 -17.24 2.04
C GLU A 187 2.57 -18.44 1.91
N ASN A 188 2.17 -19.01 3.06
CA ASN A 188 1.24 -20.13 3.16
C ASN A 188 1.69 -21.39 2.38
N ARG A 189 3.01 -21.61 2.27
CA ARG A 189 3.59 -22.76 1.59
C ARG A 189 3.77 -23.93 2.55
N ARG A 190 3.43 -25.14 2.08
CA ARG A 190 3.71 -26.39 2.82
C ARG A 190 5.07 -26.95 2.50
N GLU A 191 5.60 -26.60 1.34
CA GLU A 191 6.89 -27.03 0.83
C GLU A 191 7.58 -25.90 0.07
N MET A 192 8.92 -25.83 0.19
CA MET A 192 9.75 -24.88 -0.56
C MET A 192 11.00 -25.59 -1.06
N SER A 193 11.23 -25.54 -2.37
CA SER A 193 12.47 -26.05 -2.99
C SER A 193 13.56 -25.00 -2.94
N LEU A 194 14.74 -25.39 -2.48
CA LEU A 194 15.89 -24.52 -2.21
C LEU A 194 17.13 -25.06 -2.91
N ASN A 195 17.98 -24.18 -3.42
CA ASN A 195 19.28 -24.52 -3.97
C ASN A 195 20.24 -23.33 -3.93
N ALA A 196 21.52 -23.60 -3.91
CA ALA A 196 22.58 -22.62 -4.14
C ALA A 196 23.81 -23.29 -4.74
N ALA A 197 24.37 -22.71 -5.81
CA ALA A 197 25.59 -23.23 -6.42
C ALA A 197 26.78 -23.24 -5.46
N SER A 198 26.83 -22.26 -4.55
CA SER A 198 27.85 -22.15 -3.48
C SER A 198 27.55 -22.98 -2.23
N GLY A 199 26.42 -23.72 -2.20
CA GLY A 199 25.85 -24.22 -0.97
C GLY A 199 25.33 -23.10 -0.06
N PHE A 200 24.74 -23.46 1.07
CA PHE A 200 24.26 -22.49 2.06
C PHE A 200 24.24 -23.04 3.47
N ASP A 201 24.46 -22.18 4.43
CA ASP A 201 24.29 -22.47 5.85
C ASP A 201 22.84 -22.20 6.26
N VAL A 202 22.28 -23.05 7.11
CA VAL A 202 20.99 -22.86 7.78
C VAL A 202 21.28 -22.43 9.20
N THR A 203 20.92 -21.21 9.56
CA THR A 203 21.22 -20.62 10.86
C THR A 203 19.95 -20.23 11.60
N THR A 204 20.02 -20.11 12.92
CA THR A 204 18.99 -19.39 13.69
C THR A 204 19.03 -17.89 13.37
N PRO A 205 18.00 -17.10 13.72
CA PRO A 205 18.06 -15.63 13.62
C PRO A 205 19.26 -15.01 14.35
N GLY A 206 19.71 -15.63 15.45
CA GLY A 206 20.91 -15.22 16.20
C GLY A 206 22.26 -15.67 15.60
N GLY A 207 22.27 -16.24 14.38
CA GLY A 207 23.48 -16.60 13.65
C GLY A 207 24.10 -17.97 14.00
N ARG A 208 23.53 -18.74 14.96
CA ARG A 208 24.00 -20.08 15.26
C ARG A 208 23.67 -21.05 14.12
N ARG A 209 24.68 -21.64 13.51
CA ARG A 209 24.51 -22.63 12.43
C ARG A 209 23.87 -23.91 12.96
N LEU A 210 22.78 -24.33 12.33
CA LEU A 210 22.06 -25.58 12.61
C LEU A 210 22.52 -26.71 11.70
N THR A 211 22.68 -26.42 10.42
CA THR A 211 23.15 -27.38 9.41
C THR A 211 23.71 -26.63 8.20
N ARG A 212 24.31 -27.37 7.26
CA ARG A 212 24.82 -26.87 5.98
C ARG A 212 24.30 -27.74 4.84
N VAL A 213 23.86 -27.10 3.77
CA VAL A 213 23.56 -27.75 2.49
C VAL A 213 24.79 -27.55 1.58
N PRO A 214 25.42 -28.64 1.08
CA PRO A 214 26.60 -28.56 0.24
C PRO A 214 26.32 -27.82 -1.11
N PRO A 215 27.41 -27.37 -1.79
CA PRO A 215 27.29 -26.74 -3.11
C PRO A 215 26.54 -27.61 -4.13
N GLY A 216 25.56 -27.01 -4.82
CA GLY A 216 24.78 -27.68 -5.87
C GLY A 216 23.72 -28.68 -5.39
N TYR A 217 23.72 -29.08 -4.12
CA TYR A 217 22.72 -30.01 -3.60
C TYR A 217 21.35 -29.32 -3.44
N PRO A 218 20.27 -29.95 -3.93
CA PRO A 218 18.92 -29.46 -3.68
C PRO A 218 18.52 -29.67 -2.22
N ALA A 219 17.73 -28.75 -1.70
CA ALA A 219 17.14 -28.90 -0.39
C ALA A 219 15.64 -28.61 -0.47
N VAL A 220 14.89 -29.22 0.45
CA VAL A 220 13.45 -29.00 0.57
C VAL A 220 13.13 -28.66 2.02
N ALA A 221 12.54 -27.50 2.21
CA ALA A 221 11.97 -27.10 3.49
C ALA A 221 10.51 -27.55 3.58
N ARG A 222 10.12 -28.15 4.73
CA ARG A 222 8.75 -28.58 5.04
C ARG A 222 8.45 -28.39 6.52
N VAL A 223 7.16 -28.39 6.85
CA VAL A 223 6.72 -28.57 8.24
C VAL A 223 6.21 -29.99 8.40
N VAL A 224 6.88 -30.79 9.24
CA VAL A 224 6.56 -32.19 9.52
C VAL A 224 6.40 -32.35 11.04
N ASN A 225 5.26 -32.91 11.47
CA ASN A 225 4.93 -33.08 12.89
C ASN A 225 5.10 -31.79 13.72
N GLY A 226 4.67 -30.64 13.12
CA GLY A 226 4.75 -29.33 13.76
C GLY A 226 6.15 -28.70 13.82
N ARG A 227 7.17 -29.34 13.26
CA ARG A 227 8.56 -28.84 13.22
C ARG A 227 9.00 -28.48 11.80
N LEU A 228 9.78 -27.41 11.69
CA LEU A 228 10.46 -27.07 10.45
C LEU A 228 11.56 -28.09 10.16
N THR A 229 11.62 -28.58 8.94
CA THR A 229 12.63 -29.57 8.49
C THR A 229 13.35 -29.08 7.24
N ILE A 230 14.61 -29.47 7.07
CA ILE A 230 15.36 -29.38 5.81
C ILE A 230 15.75 -30.81 5.41
N ASN A 231 15.34 -31.25 4.23
CA ASN A 231 15.55 -32.62 3.72
C ASN A 231 15.11 -33.70 4.74
N GLY A 232 13.98 -33.47 5.41
CA GLY A 232 13.43 -34.38 6.42
C GLY A 232 14.08 -34.26 7.81
N SER A 233 15.24 -33.62 7.94
CA SER A 233 15.92 -33.42 9.24
C SER A 233 15.24 -32.28 10.01
N PRO A 234 14.70 -32.55 11.23
CA PRO A 234 14.02 -31.52 12.02
C PRO A 234 15.00 -30.50 12.56
N LEU A 235 14.61 -29.23 12.51
CA LEU A 235 15.38 -28.12 13.04
C LEU A 235 14.93 -27.78 14.46
N SER A 236 15.83 -27.21 15.26
CA SER A 236 15.54 -26.78 16.64
C SER A 236 14.94 -25.37 16.70
N SER A 237 14.48 -24.82 15.57
CA SER A 237 13.91 -23.48 15.48
C SER A 237 12.77 -23.46 14.47
N ASP A 238 11.72 -22.71 14.77
CA ASP A 238 10.58 -22.44 13.87
C ASP A 238 10.88 -21.32 12.87
N GLU A 239 12.03 -20.67 13.02
CA GLU A 239 12.52 -19.62 12.14
C GLU A 239 14.01 -19.84 11.87
N VAL A 240 14.39 -19.83 10.58
CA VAL A 240 15.78 -19.98 10.14
C VAL A 240 16.14 -18.99 9.06
N ILE A 241 17.42 -18.68 8.98
CA ILE A 241 18.02 -17.86 7.94
C ILE A 241 18.96 -18.72 7.10
N LEU A 242 18.69 -18.75 5.80
CA LEU A 242 19.55 -19.39 4.80
C LEU A 242 20.60 -18.38 4.35
N VAL A 243 21.86 -18.70 4.54
CA VAL A 243 22.99 -17.84 4.20
C VAL A 243 23.80 -18.52 3.10
N PRO A 244 23.81 -17.96 1.85
CA PRO A 244 24.58 -18.57 0.76
C PRO A 244 26.09 -18.45 1.03
N GLY A 245 26.89 -19.31 0.40
CA GLY A 245 28.33 -19.15 0.38
C GLY A 245 28.74 -17.80 -0.21
N ARG A 246 30.01 -17.44 -0.03
CA ARG A 246 30.55 -16.12 -0.36
C ARG A 246 30.16 -15.69 -1.80
N GLN A 247 29.55 -14.51 -1.94
CA GLN A 247 29.01 -13.95 -3.20
C GLN A 247 28.00 -14.86 -3.94
N GLY A 248 27.43 -15.84 -3.26
CA GLY A 248 26.45 -16.75 -3.83
C GLY A 248 25.04 -16.15 -3.85
N THR A 249 24.17 -16.78 -4.64
CA THR A 249 22.74 -16.54 -4.65
C THR A 249 21.99 -17.76 -4.14
N LEU A 250 20.80 -17.54 -3.59
CA LEU A 250 19.88 -18.59 -3.17
C LEU A 250 18.75 -18.73 -4.19
N LYS A 251 18.46 -19.96 -4.62
CA LYS A 251 17.25 -20.26 -5.39
C LYS A 251 16.13 -20.68 -4.45
N LEU A 252 14.97 -20.07 -4.65
CA LEU A 252 13.68 -20.49 -4.12
C LEU A 252 12.81 -20.87 -5.32
N GLY A 253 12.48 -22.15 -5.43
CA GLY A 253 11.92 -22.68 -6.67
C GLY A 253 12.86 -22.42 -7.87
N ASN A 254 12.35 -21.80 -8.91
CA ASN A 254 13.10 -21.52 -10.15
C ASN A 254 13.79 -20.15 -10.16
N ARG A 255 13.65 -19.33 -9.12
CA ARG A 255 14.19 -17.95 -9.09
C ARG A 255 15.39 -17.84 -8.15
N ALA A 256 16.43 -17.15 -8.59
CA ALA A 256 17.61 -16.84 -7.80
C ALA A 256 17.50 -15.43 -7.18
N TYR A 257 17.97 -15.31 -5.94
CA TYR A 257 17.93 -14.10 -5.15
C TYR A 257 19.29 -13.82 -4.53
N ARG A 258 19.67 -12.54 -4.48
CA ARG A 258 20.81 -12.05 -3.71
C ARG A 258 20.48 -12.04 -2.21
N GLY A 259 21.50 -11.91 -1.38
CA GLY A 259 21.31 -11.81 0.07
C GLY A 259 20.93 -13.13 0.72
N ARG A 260 20.10 -13.08 1.74
CA ARG A 260 19.69 -14.19 2.60
C ARG A 260 18.19 -14.46 2.44
N ILE A 261 17.75 -15.68 2.72
CA ILE A 261 16.31 -16.01 2.78
C ILE A 261 15.97 -16.46 4.19
N ARG A 262 15.04 -15.79 4.83
CA ARG A 262 14.42 -16.18 6.08
C ARG A 262 13.21 -17.07 5.79
N ILE A 263 13.17 -18.26 6.39
CA ILE A 263 12.00 -19.13 6.39
C ILE A 263 11.43 -19.16 7.80
N LYS A 264 10.16 -18.84 7.94
CA LYS A 264 9.44 -18.83 9.21
C LYS A 264 8.22 -19.74 9.12
N LYS A 265 8.05 -20.62 10.10
CA LYS A 265 6.85 -21.43 10.25
C LYS A 265 5.70 -20.57 10.82
N ASN A 266 4.52 -20.68 10.23
CA ASN A 266 3.29 -20.05 10.70
C ASN A 266 2.52 -20.97 11.66
N PRO A 267 1.68 -20.44 12.55
CA PRO A 267 0.85 -21.24 13.46
C PRO A 267 -0.05 -22.27 12.75
N ALA A 268 -0.43 -22.01 11.51
CA ALA A 268 -1.22 -22.92 10.67
C ALA A 268 -0.43 -24.09 10.07
N GLY A 269 0.85 -24.26 10.43
CA GLY A 269 1.70 -25.34 9.89
C GLY A 269 2.16 -25.09 8.45
N THR A 270 2.08 -23.87 7.98
CA THR A 270 2.66 -23.42 6.70
C THR A 270 3.90 -22.58 6.93
N MET A 271 4.57 -22.18 5.86
CA MET A 271 5.79 -21.37 5.91
C MET A 271 5.63 -20.10 5.08
N GLN A 272 6.38 -19.06 5.48
CA GLN A 272 6.66 -17.90 4.66
C GLN A 272 8.17 -17.81 4.36
N ALA A 273 8.51 -17.29 3.17
CA ALA A 273 9.88 -16.99 2.77
C ALA A 273 10.05 -15.49 2.56
N ILE A 274 11.08 -14.93 3.19
CA ILE A 274 11.38 -13.51 3.15
C ILE A 274 12.83 -13.34 2.72
N ASN A 275 13.06 -12.61 1.63
CA ASN A 275 14.39 -12.26 1.16
C ASN A 275 14.90 -11.05 1.94
N ILE A 276 16.09 -11.16 2.50
CA ILE A 276 16.78 -10.10 3.24
C ILE A 276 18.02 -9.74 2.43
N LEU A 277 18.04 -8.54 1.86
CA LEU A 277 19.11 -8.12 0.98
C LEU A 277 19.36 -6.61 1.04
N ASN A 278 20.50 -6.18 0.49
CA ASN A 278 20.83 -4.76 0.36
C ASN A 278 19.79 -4.03 -0.51
N MET A 279 19.49 -2.79 -0.16
CA MET A 279 18.55 -1.91 -0.90
C MET A 279 18.89 -1.81 -2.39
N GLU A 280 20.16 -1.64 -2.73
CA GLU A 280 20.55 -1.47 -4.13
C GLU A 280 20.44 -2.80 -4.91
N ASP A 281 20.78 -3.92 -4.28
CA ASP A 281 20.58 -5.26 -4.84
C ASP A 281 19.09 -5.56 -5.07
N TYR A 282 18.21 -5.08 -4.19
CA TYR A 282 16.76 -5.14 -4.38
C TYR A 282 16.32 -4.35 -5.60
N LEU A 283 16.80 -3.11 -5.75
CA LEU A 283 16.46 -2.23 -6.86
C LEU A 283 16.94 -2.75 -8.22
N TYR A 284 18.02 -3.52 -8.29
CA TYR A 284 18.44 -4.19 -9.52
C TYR A 284 17.36 -5.13 -10.08
N GLY A 285 16.58 -5.77 -9.19
CA GLY A 285 15.47 -6.65 -9.57
C GLY A 285 14.13 -5.94 -9.72
N VAL A 286 14.02 -4.67 -9.35
CA VAL A 286 12.78 -3.86 -9.40
C VAL A 286 12.76 -2.92 -10.60
N VAL A 287 13.78 -2.08 -10.76
CA VAL A 287 13.78 -1.01 -11.78
C VAL A 287 13.49 -1.54 -13.19
N PRO A 288 14.08 -2.67 -13.66
CA PRO A 288 13.80 -3.20 -14.99
C PRO A 288 12.40 -3.80 -15.15
N ARG A 289 11.68 -4.03 -14.06
CA ARG A 289 10.27 -4.45 -14.07
C ARG A 289 9.31 -3.26 -14.13
N GLU A 290 9.71 -2.12 -13.63
CA GLU A 290 8.92 -0.89 -13.65
C GLU A 290 9.11 -0.13 -14.97
N MET A 291 10.35 -0.03 -15.47
CA MET A 291 10.66 0.62 -16.74
C MET A 291 11.51 -0.30 -17.64
N PRO A 292 11.23 -0.33 -18.95
CA PRO A 292 12.08 -1.08 -19.89
C PRO A 292 13.55 -0.64 -19.78
N PRO A 293 14.51 -1.55 -19.61
CA PRO A 293 15.92 -1.22 -19.41
C PRO A 293 16.58 -0.59 -20.66
N THR A 294 15.89 -0.59 -21.80
CA THR A 294 16.27 0.08 -23.04
C THR A 294 15.92 1.57 -23.05
N TRP A 295 15.22 2.06 -22.03
CA TRP A 295 14.87 3.47 -21.93
C TRP A 295 16.10 4.34 -21.56
N SER A 296 15.95 5.65 -21.71
CA SER A 296 17.01 6.61 -21.40
C SER A 296 17.48 6.49 -19.95
N LEU A 297 18.78 6.58 -19.74
CA LEU A 297 19.41 6.44 -18.42
C LEU A 297 18.79 7.39 -17.38
N GLU A 298 18.48 8.62 -17.76
CA GLU A 298 17.87 9.61 -16.84
C GLU A 298 16.44 9.22 -16.40
N ALA A 299 15.66 8.59 -17.27
CA ALA A 299 14.36 8.04 -16.89
C ALA A 299 14.52 6.87 -15.91
N LEU A 300 15.46 5.95 -16.15
CA LEU A 300 15.78 4.85 -15.24
C LEU A 300 16.31 5.35 -13.89
N LYS A 301 17.12 6.42 -13.88
CA LYS A 301 17.57 7.09 -12.64
C LYS A 301 16.40 7.68 -11.85
N ALA A 302 15.48 8.37 -12.53
CA ALA A 302 14.26 8.89 -11.88
C ALA A 302 13.45 7.75 -11.23
N GLN A 303 13.24 6.65 -11.96
CA GLN A 303 12.55 5.48 -11.43
C GLN A 303 13.30 4.83 -10.24
N ALA A 304 14.63 4.74 -10.31
CA ALA A 304 15.43 4.19 -9.21
C ALA A 304 15.28 5.02 -7.93
N VAL A 305 15.32 6.35 -8.03
CA VAL A 305 15.08 7.26 -6.88
C VAL A 305 13.67 7.09 -6.33
N VAL A 306 12.66 7.07 -7.20
CA VAL A 306 11.25 6.88 -6.81
C VAL A 306 11.05 5.52 -6.12
N SER A 307 11.57 4.44 -6.71
CA SER A 307 11.45 3.09 -6.15
C SER A 307 12.16 2.96 -4.79
N ARG A 308 13.37 3.51 -4.67
CA ARG A 308 14.11 3.55 -3.39
C ARG A 308 13.37 4.32 -2.32
N THR A 309 12.82 5.47 -2.67
CA THR A 309 12.03 6.30 -1.75
C THR A 309 10.78 5.56 -1.27
N TYR A 310 10.06 4.91 -2.18
CA TYR A 310 8.88 4.12 -1.83
C TYR A 310 9.21 2.99 -0.85
N VAL A 311 10.27 2.23 -1.12
CA VAL A 311 10.70 1.15 -0.20
C VAL A 311 11.13 1.70 1.14
N THR A 312 11.93 2.77 1.17
CA THR A 312 12.35 3.41 2.42
C THR A 312 11.14 3.87 3.23
N TYR A 313 10.14 4.45 2.56
CA TYR A 313 8.87 4.81 3.20
C TYR A 313 8.15 3.59 3.80
N GLN A 314 8.10 2.46 3.09
CA GLN A 314 7.48 1.24 3.58
C GLN A 314 8.26 0.60 4.74
N MET A 315 9.58 0.63 4.71
CA MET A 315 10.43 0.13 5.78
C MET A 315 10.18 0.86 7.11
N GLU A 316 10.05 2.19 7.07
CA GLU A 316 9.74 2.99 8.26
C GLU A 316 8.42 2.55 8.90
N ARG A 317 7.43 2.17 8.09
CA ARG A 317 6.08 1.83 8.56
C ARG A 317 5.90 0.37 8.92
N ASN A 318 6.70 -0.50 8.31
CA ASN A 318 6.62 -1.94 8.51
C ASN A 318 7.71 -2.48 9.46
N ARG A 319 8.35 -1.62 10.26
CA ARG A 319 9.45 -2.00 11.19
C ARG A 319 9.07 -3.17 12.10
N MET A 320 7.83 -3.19 12.59
CA MET A 320 7.32 -4.21 13.50
C MET A 320 6.74 -5.45 12.78
N LYS A 321 6.72 -5.44 11.45
CA LYS A 321 6.25 -6.58 10.66
C LYS A 321 7.39 -7.51 10.28
N ASP A 322 7.05 -8.72 9.87
CA ASP A 322 8.02 -9.70 9.41
C ASP A 322 8.75 -9.26 8.13
N TYR A 323 8.11 -8.41 7.30
CA TYR A 323 8.67 -7.90 6.06
C TYR A 323 8.29 -6.44 5.81
N ASP A 324 9.05 -5.76 4.96
CA ASP A 324 8.85 -4.36 4.61
C ASP A 324 7.92 -4.21 3.41
N ILE A 325 8.03 -5.13 2.46
CA ILE A 325 7.38 -5.05 1.14
C ILE A 325 7.13 -6.46 0.60
N CYS A 326 6.19 -6.63 -0.32
CA CYS A 326 5.98 -7.88 -1.05
C CYS A 326 6.44 -7.76 -2.52
N ASN A 327 6.72 -8.90 -3.14
CA ASN A 327 7.25 -9.01 -4.51
C ASN A 327 6.19 -8.91 -5.63
N THR A 328 5.01 -8.37 -5.33
CA THR A 328 3.86 -8.30 -6.25
C THR A 328 3.48 -6.85 -6.58
N THR A 329 2.53 -6.69 -7.51
CA THR A 329 1.95 -5.37 -7.87
C THR A 329 1.25 -4.65 -6.71
N SER A 330 1.03 -5.31 -5.58
CA SER A 330 0.53 -4.64 -4.35
C SER A 330 1.58 -3.73 -3.71
N SER A 331 2.84 -3.92 -4.06
CA SER A 331 3.96 -3.07 -3.64
C SER A 331 4.80 -2.70 -4.86
N GLN A 332 5.90 -3.43 -5.11
CA GLN A 332 6.72 -3.32 -6.31
C GLN A 332 7.07 -4.72 -6.80
N VAL A 333 6.95 -4.94 -8.12
CA VAL A 333 7.27 -6.25 -8.70
C VAL A 333 8.77 -6.50 -8.57
N TYR A 334 9.14 -7.56 -7.84
CA TYR A 334 10.52 -7.97 -7.63
C TYR A 334 10.75 -9.38 -8.16
N GLY A 335 11.61 -9.52 -9.14
CA GLY A 335 11.86 -10.80 -9.81
C GLY A 335 13.18 -11.49 -9.45
N GLY A 336 13.98 -10.91 -8.56
CA GLY A 336 15.31 -11.41 -8.19
C GLY A 336 16.33 -11.21 -9.31
N CYS A 337 17.40 -12.04 -9.31
CA CYS A 337 18.54 -11.87 -10.23
C CYS A 337 18.21 -12.03 -11.72
N ALA A 338 17.15 -12.76 -12.05
CA ALA A 338 16.78 -13.01 -13.44
C ALA A 338 16.37 -11.74 -14.21
N ASP A 339 15.90 -10.73 -13.47
CA ASP A 339 15.41 -9.49 -14.06
C ASP A 339 16.49 -8.39 -14.14
N GLU A 340 17.63 -8.56 -13.49
CA GLU A 340 18.71 -7.57 -13.51
C GLU A 340 19.22 -7.30 -14.93
N ARG A 341 19.46 -6.02 -15.24
CA ARG A 341 20.00 -5.58 -16.53
C ARG A 341 21.06 -4.50 -16.30
N THR A 342 22.11 -4.52 -17.07
CA THR A 342 23.26 -3.60 -16.93
C THR A 342 22.85 -2.13 -16.93
N ALA A 343 21.95 -1.73 -17.83
CA ALA A 343 21.52 -0.34 -17.94
C ALA A 343 20.73 0.13 -16.69
N SER A 344 19.80 -0.68 -16.20
CA SER A 344 19.05 -0.34 -14.98
C SER A 344 19.92 -0.44 -13.72
N ASN A 345 20.84 -1.40 -13.65
CA ASN A 345 21.81 -1.48 -12.54
C ASN A 345 22.68 -0.22 -12.49
N ARG A 346 23.16 0.25 -13.64
CA ARG A 346 23.89 1.53 -13.74
C ARG A 346 23.08 2.71 -13.23
N ALA A 347 21.78 2.79 -13.56
CA ALA A 347 20.91 3.87 -13.06
C ALA A 347 20.75 3.84 -11.53
N VAL A 348 20.63 2.63 -10.95
CA VAL A 348 20.60 2.41 -9.50
C VAL A 348 21.92 2.88 -8.86
N ASP A 349 23.07 2.46 -9.42
CA ASP A 349 24.39 2.81 -8.90
C ASP A 349 24.68 4.31 -8.96
N GLU A 350 24.36 4.97 -10.08
CA GLU A 350 24.56 6.41 -10.25
C GLU A 350 23.60 7.28 -9.38
N THR A 351 22.55 6.66 -8.82
CA THR A 351 21.62 7.32 -7.88
C THR A 351 21.66 6.69 -6.49
N ARG A 352 22.72 5.94 -6.16
CA ARG A 352 22.87 5.21 -4.90
C ARG A 352 22.54 6.09 -3.69
N GLY A 353 21.66 5.59 -2.81
CA GLY A 353 21.22 6.27 -1.59
C GLY A 353 20.32 7.49 -1.81
N LYS A 354 20.07 7.95 -3.06
CA LYS A 354 19.21 9.11 -3.30
C LYS A 354 17.75 8.78 -3.10
N VAL A 355 17.05 9.60 -2.29
CA VAL A 355 15.63 9.51 -1.97
C VAL A 355 14.95 10.86 -2.10
N LEU A 356 13.62 10.85 -2.21
CA LEU A 356 12.79 12.05 -2.18
C LEU A 356 12.32 12.33 -0.76
N THR A 357 12.45 13.59 -0.34
CA THR A 357 12.00 14.04 0.97
C THR A 357 11.09 15.26 0.84
N HIS A 358 10.13 15.36 1.76
CA HIS A 358 9.29 16.53 1.97
C HIS A 358 9.48 17.04 3.40
N ASN A 359 9.94 18.26 3.56
CA ASN A 359 10.24 18.85 4.88
C ASN A 359 11.15 17.93 5.74
N GLY A 360 12.18 17.35 5.10
CA GLY A 360 13.14 16.46 5.77
C GLY A 360 12.66 15.03 6.05
N ARG A 361 11.43 14.66 5.68
CA ARG A 361 10.86 13.31 5.87
C ARG A 361 10.77 12.57 4.54
N ILE A 362 10.90 11.24 4.58
CA ILE A 362 10.75 10.40 3.40
C ILE A 362 9.34 10.59 2.80
N ALA A 363 9.29 10.90 1.52
CA ALA A 363 8.04 11.08 0.79
C ALA A 363 7.41 9.74 0.39
N LEU A 364 6.12 9.77 0.05
CA LEU A 364 5.41 8.65 -0.59
C LEU A 364 5.27 8.95 -2.10
N PRO A 365 6.20 8.50 -2.96
CA PRO A 365 6.23 8.88 -4.36
C PRO A 365 5.46 7.85 -5.21
N TYR A 366 4.17 8.08 -5.43
CA TYR A 366 3.41 7.27 -6.39
C TYR A 366 3.83 7.55 -7.83
N PHE A 367 3.73 6.54 -8.68
CA PHE A 367 3.98 6.63 -10.11
C PHE A 367 3.02 5.73 -10.88
N HIS A 368 2.90 5.96 -12.17
CA HIS A 368 2.00 5.22 -13.05
C HIS A 368 2.54 5.19 -14.47
N SER A 369 1.99 4.34 -15.33
CA SER A 369 2.53 4.11 -16.67
C SER A 369 2.45 5.37 -17.56
N ASN A 370 1.24 5.95 -17.75
CA ASN A 370 1.05 7.08 -18.66
C ASN A 370 -0.08 7.99 -18.15
N SER A 371 0.19 9.29 -18.01
CA SER A 371 -0.80 10.26 -17.50
C SER A 371 -1.92 10.60 -18.50
N GLY A 372 -1.71 10.39 -19.80
CA GLY A 372 -2.65 10.81 -20.85
C GLY A 372 -2.69 12.32 -21.08
N GLY A 373 -1.63 13.05 -20.70
CA GLY A 373 -1.48 14.49 -20.89
C GLY A 373 -1.57 15.33 -19.61
N VAL A 374 -2.08 14.75 -18.53
CA VAL A 374 -2.23 15.44 -17.24
C VAL A 374 -2.24 14.43 -16.10
N THR A 375 -1.49 14.68 -15.03
CA THR A 375 -1.54 13.84 -13.82
C THR A 375 -2.77 14.18 -12.98
N GLU A 376 -3.05 13.34 -11.99
CA GLU A 376 -4.17 13.51 -11.06
C GLU A 376 -3.69 13.89 -9.67
N ASP A 377 -4.48 14.68 -8.96
CA ASP A 377 -4.30 14.95 -7.53
C ASP A 377 -4.69 13.71 -6.72
N ALA A 378 -3.85 13.31 -5.78
CA ALA A 378 -4.08 12.15 -4.92
C ALA A 378 -5.43 12.18 -4.21
N LYS A 379 -5.93 13.37 -3.84
CA LYS A 379 -7.23 13.54 -3.19
C LYS A 379 -8.41 13.11 -4.05
N ASN A 380 -8.29 13.18 -5.38
CA ASN A 380 -9.37 12.80 -6.28
C ASN A 380 -9.44 11.29 -6.53
N VAL A 381 -8.33 10.58 -6.30
CA VAL A 381 -8.24 9.11 -6.45
C VAL A 381 -8.50 8.41 -5.11
N TRP A 382 -7.86 8.87 -4.04
CA TRP A 382 -7.87 8.21 -2.73
C TRP A 382 -8.39 9.09 -1.59
N LEU A 383 -8.79 10.34 -1.89
CA LEU A 383 -9.38 11.28 -0.93
C LEU A 383 -8.39 11.76 0.16
N VAL A 384 -7.10 11.57 -0.08
CA VAL A 384 -6.00 12.01 0.77
C VAL A 384 -5.31 13.18 0.10
N ASP A 385 -5.22 14.31 0.79
CA ASP A 385 -4.53 15.49 0.29
C ASP A 385 -3.03 15.39 0.60
N ILE A 386 -2.24 15.01 -0.41
CA ILE A 386 -0.79 14.92 -0.30
C ILE A 386 -0.19 16.13 -1.03
N PRO A 387 0.54 17.02 -0.33
CA PRO A 387 0.91 18.34 -0.85
C PRO A 387 1.78 18.29 -2.11
N TYR A 388 2.55 17.23 -2.32
CA TYR A 388 3.44 17.04 -3.45
C TYR A 388 2.90 16.06 -4.52
N LEU A 389 1.67 15.52 -4.36
CA LEU A 389 0.99 14.67 -5.34
C LEU A 389 -0.21 15.41 -5.93
N LYS A 390 0.08 16.50 -6.62
CA LYS A 390 -0.87 17.39 -7.24
C LYS A 390 -0.95 17.18 -8.76
N THR A 391 -2.01 17.69 -9.35
CA THR A 391 -2.17 17.72 -10.81
C THR A 391 -1.05 18.51 -11.47
N VAL A 392 -0.39 17.89 -12.46
CA VAL A 392 0.68 18.48 -13.28
C VAL A 392 0.34 18.28 -14.75
N GLN A 393 0.51 19.32 -15.58
CA GLN A 393 0.42 19.19 -17.04
C GLN A 393 1.59 18.35 -17.54
N ASP A 394 1.30 17.33 -18.33
CA ASP A 394 2.29 16.34 -18.80
C ASP A 394 2.16 16.14 -20.33
N PRO A 395 2.51 17.14 -21.14
CA PRO A 395 2.45 17.02 -22.59
C PRO A 395 3.41 15.94 -23.14
N TYR A 396 4.41 15.56 -22.36
CA TYR A 396 5.38 14.54 -22.72
C TYR A 396 4.73 13.16 -22.89
N SER A 397 3.80 12.80 -22.01
CA SER A 397 3.12 11.51 -22.05
C SER A 397 2.23 11.33 -23.29
N LEU A 398 1.82 12.42 -23.93
CA LEU A 398 1.03 12.36 -25.17
C LEU A 398 1.84 11.84 -26.37
N GLN A 399 3.17 11.93 -26.32
CA GLN A 399 4.08 11.44 -27.35
C GLN A 399 4.34 9.92 -27.23
N ALA A 400 3.83 9.29 -26.17
CA ALA A 400 3.99 7.86 -25.98
C ALA A 400 3.10 7.06 -26.96
N PRO A 401 3.58 5.90 -27.44
CA PRO A 401 2.73 5.00 -28.22
C PRO A 401 1.54 4.51 -27.40
N ASN A 402 0.41 4.32 -28.04
CA ASN A 402 -0.82 3.78 -27.41
C ASN A 402 -1.32 4.61 -26.22
N THR A 403 -1.11 5.92 -26.24
CA THR A 403 -1.64 6.82 -25.22
C THR A 403 -3.16 6.82 -25.20
N THR A 404 -3.80 6.69 -26.36
CA THR A 404 -5.27 6.53 -26.49
C THR A 404 -5.63 5.05 -26.52
N TRP A 405 -6.81 4.74 -26.03
CA TRP A 405 -7.34 3.38 -26.05
C TRP A 405 -8.87 3.41 -26.18
N SER A 406 -9.42 2.33 -26.74
CA SER A 406 -10.85 2.11 -26.82
C SER A 406 -11.15 0.67 -26.40
N HIS A 407 -12.23 0.47 -25.66
CA HIS A 407 -12.65 -0.84 -25.21
C HIS A 407 -14.16 -0.91 -25.07
N TYR A 408 -14.75 -1.94 -25.68
CA TYR A 408 -16.17 -2.24 -25.57
C TYR A 408 -16.37 -3.38 -24.56
N LEU A 409 -17.28 -3.19 -23.63
CA LEU A 409 -17.73 -4.20 -22.68
C LEU A 409 -19.24 -4.42 -22.83
N SER A 410 -19.67 -5.68 -22.93
CA SER A 410 -21.09 -5.99 -22.88
C SER A 410 -21.69 -5.68 -21.49
N LEU A 411 -22.98 -5.41 -21.42
CA LEU A 411 -23.66 -5.20 -20.14
C LEU A 411 -23.53 -6.41 -19.23
N ASP A 412 -23.56 -7.63 -19.81
CA ASP A 412 -23.39 -8.88 -19.04
C ASP A 412 -21.98 -9.07 -18.50
N ASP A 413 -20.93 -8.72 -19.26
CA ASP A 413 -19.53 -8.78 -18.78
C ASP A 413 -19.34 -7.81 -17.61
N ILE A 414 -19.84 -6.58 -17.74
CA ILE A 414 -19.78 -5.57 -16.66
C ILE A 414 -20.55 -6.07 -15.45
N ARG A 415 -21.80 -6.55 -15.63
CA ARG A 415 -22.62 -7.07 -14.53
C ARG A 415 -21.92 -8.23 -13.81
N GLY A 416 -21.44 -9.22 -14.57
CA GLY A 416 -20.75 -10.38 -14.01
C GLY A 416 -19.48 -10.01 -13.25
N ALA A 417 -18.72 -9.04 -13.75
CA ALA A 417 -17.51 -8.54 -13.12
C ALA A 417 -17.82 -7.77 -11.82
N LEU A 418 -18.83 -6.92 -11.84
CA LEU A 418 -19.28 -6.15 -10.68
C LEU A 418 -19.87 -7.07 -9.59
N ALA A 419 -20.71 -8.04 -9.97
CA ALA A 419 -21.31 -8.99 -9.03
C ALA A 419 -20.25 -9.84 -8.29
N ARG A 420 -19.19 -10.29 -8.99
CA ARG A 420 -18.03 -10.99 -8.34
C ARG A 420 -17.33 -10.12 -7.30
N ASN A 421 -17.47 -8.81 -7.40
CA ASN A 421 -16.88 -7.82 -6.49
C ASN A 421 -17.93 -7.13 -5.58
N GLY A 422 -19.15 -7.68 -5.46
CA GLY A 422 -20.19 -7.26 -4.55
C GLY A 422 -21.06 -6.08 -4.97
N VAL A 423 -20.93 -5.67 -6.18
CA VAL A 423 -21.77 -4.65 -6.75
C VAL A 423 -22.86 -5.33 -7.56
N ASP A 424 -24.00 -5.57 -6.93
CA ASP A 424 -25.18 -6.11 -7.61
C ASP A 424 -26.21 -5.01 -7.83
N VAL A 425 -26.66 -4.87 -9.06
CA VAL A 425 -27.72 -3.95 -9.53
C VAL A 425 -28.83 -4.71 -10.28
N GLY A 426 -28.83 -6.02 -10.22
CA GLY A 426 -29.71 -6.85 -11.05
C GLY A 426 -29.31 -6.84 -12.53
N SER A 427 -30.29 -6.81 -13.43
CA SER A 427 -30.04 -6.61 -14.87
C SER A 427 -29.49 -5.20 -15.10
N LEU A 428 -28.29 -5.11 -15.66
CA LEU A 428 -27.60 -3.84 -15.85
C LEU A 428 -28.27 -3.04 -16.98
N HIS A 429 -28.63 -1.79 -16.69
CA HIS A 429 -29.26 -0.88 -17.65
C HIS A 429 -28.26 0.16 -18.19
N GLY A 430 -27.25 0.55 -17.41
CA GLY A 430 -26.30 1.57 -17.87
C GLY A 430 -25.12 1.77 -16.93
N VAL A 431 -24.08 2.37 -17.52
CA VAL A 431 -22.87 2.82 -16.82
C VAL A 431 -22.54 4.21 -17.35
N GLU A 432 -22.41 5.18 -16.46
CA GLU A 432 -22.17 6.58 -16.79
C GLU A 432 -21.04 7.16 -15.96
N ALA A 433 -20.27 8.07 -16.55
CA ALA A 433 -19.37 8.94 -15.79
C ALA A 433 -20.21 9.89 -14.94
N TYR A 434 -20.12 9.75 -13.61
CA TYR A 434 -21.00 10.52 -12.70
C TYR A 434 -20.41 11.88 -12.36
N ASP A 435 -19.14 11.96 -12.06
CA ASP A 435 -18.41 13.20 -11.86
C ASP A 435 -16.95 13.07 -12.31
N THR A 436 -16.34 14.20 -12.61
CA THR A 436 -14.96 14.30 -13.08
C THR A 436 -14.14 15.22 -12.18
N SER A 437 -12.83 14.99 -12.19
CA SER A 437 -11.86 15.90 -11.57
C SER A 437 -11.45 17.03 -12.52
N PRO A 438 -10.73 18.05 -12.04
CA PRO A 438 -10.15 19.08 -12.91
C PRO A 438 -9.16 18.53 -13.96
N SER A 439 -8.58 17.34 -13.76
CA SER A 439 -7.76 16.66 -14.77
C SER A 439 -8.57 16.02 -15.91
N GLY A 440 -9.90 16.04 -15.82
CA GLY A 440 -10.81 15.37 -16.75
C GLY A 440 -11.04 13.88 -16.42
N ARG A 441 -10.41 13.35 -15.36
CA ARG A 441 -10.61 11.94 -14.96
C ARG A 441 -11.96 11.75 -14.28
N VAL A 442 -12.63 10.65 -14.61
CA VAL A 442 -13.85 10.21 -13.92
C VAL A 442 -13.48 9.82 -12.48
N LYS A 443 -14.14 10.44 -11.51
CA LYS A 443 -13.97 10.13 -10.09
C LYS A 443 -14.90 9.02 -9.65
N ARG A 444 -16.15 9.07 -10.11
CA ARG A 444 -17.18 8.10 -9.79
C ARG A 444 -17.95 7.70 -11.04
N VAL A 445 -18.41 6.46 -11.04
CA VAL A 445 -19.26 5.89 -12.09
C VAL A 445 -20.61 5.57 -11.48
N ARG A 446 -21.68 6.00 -12.15
CA ARG A 446 -23.05 5.58 -11.84
C ARG A 446 -23.36 4.32 -12.63
N ILE A 447 -23.89 3.33 -11.93
CA ILE A 447 -24.28 2.03 -12.45
C ILE A 447 -25.76 1.86 -12.15
N SER A 448 -26.60 1.71 -13.17
CA SER A 448 -28.04 1.54 -13.04
C SER A 448 -28.49 0.17 -13.52
N GLY A 449 -29.45 -0.43 -12.81
CA GLY A 449 -30.00 -1.73 -13.15
C GLY A 449 -31.37 -1.96 -12.54
N SER A 450 -31.93 -3.15 -12.77
CA SER A 450 -33.30 -3.50 -12.32
C SER A 450 -33.46 -3.51 -10.79
N ALA A 451 -32.38 -3.70 -10.03
CA ALA A 451 -32.39 -3.65 -8.57
C ALA A 451 -31.98 -2.27 -8.02
N GLY A 452 -31.91 -1.23 -8.87
CA GLY A 452 -31.62 0.14 -8.50
C GLY A 452 -30.30 0.66 -9.04
N GLU A 453 -29.76 1.72 -8.39
CA GLU A 453 -28.52 2.37 -8.80
C GLU A 453 -27.41 2.21 -7.76
N ARG A 454 -26.17 2.26 -8.23
CA ARG A 454 -24.95 2.35 -7.42
C ARG A 454 -24.02 3.41 -8.00
N VAL A 455 -23.38 4.17 -7.13
CA VAL A 455 -22.30 5.08 -7.51
C VAL A 455 -21.04 4.60 -6.83
N ILE A 456 -20.04 4.18 -7.60
CA ILE A 456 -18.78 3.66 -7.10
C ILE A 456 -17.60 4.48 -7.60
N ASN A 457 -16.47 4.39 -6.90
CA ASN A 457 -15.22 5.01 -7.33
C ASN A 457 -14.79 4.47 -8.71
N ALA A 458 -14.42 5.35 -9.64
CA ALA A 458 -14.10 4.97 -11.01
C ALA A 458 -12.85 4.09 -11.12
N ASN A 459 -11.86 4.27 -10.21
CA ASN A 459 -10.70 3.39 -10.18
C ASN A 459 -11.07 1.98 -9.69
N LEU A 460 -11.98 1.86 -8.71
CA LEU A 460 -12.54 0.57 -8.31
C LEU A 460 -13.33 -0.06 -9.44
N PHE A 461 -14.21 0.69 -10.11
CA PHE A 461 -14.93 0.21 -11.29
C PHE A 461 -13.97 -0.40 -12.32
N ARG A 462 -12.91 0.32 -12.68
CA ARG A 462 -11.88 -0.13 -13.61
C ARG A 462 -11.19 -1.41 -13.13
N LEU A 463 -10.79 -1.48 -11.85
CA LEU A 463 -10.10 -2.64 -11.26
C LEU A 463 -11.01 -3.87 -11.17
N HIS A 464 -12.30 -3.67 -10.93
CA HIS A 464 -13.26 -4.76 -10.81
C HIS A 464 -13.72 -5.29 -12.18
N THR A 465 -13.79 -4.44 -13.21
CA THR A 465 -14.25 -4.85 -14.53
C THR A 465 -13.13 -5.44 -15.40
N ASP A 466 -12.27 -4.63 -15.97
CA ASP A 466 -11.15 -5.07 -16.80
C ASP A 466 -9.96 -4.11 -16.71
N PRO A 467 -9.10 -4.24 -15.69
CA PRO A 467 -7.96 -3.32 -15.49
C PRO A 467 -6.90 -3.36 -16.59
N ARG A 468 -6.92 -4.38 -17.44
CA ARG A 468 -5.98 -4.50 -18.56
C ARG A 468 -6.41 -3.67 -19.75
N ARG A 469 -7.70 -3.50 -19.97
CA ARG A 469 -8.28 -2.82 -21.14
C ARG A 469 -8.86 -1.47 -20.79
N LEU A 470 -9.53 -1.30 -19.64
CA LEU A 470 -9.85 -0.02 -19.04
C LEU A 470 -8.59 0.54 -18.37
N LYS A 471 -7.69 1.12 -19.18
CA LYS A 471 -6.31 1.40 -18.74
C LYS A 471 -6.19 2.53 -17.72
N SER A 472 -7.13 3.47 -17.67
CA SER A 472 -7.14 4.62 -16.76
C SER A 472 -8.57 5.05 -16.44
N THR A 473 -8.73 6.05 -15.59
CA THR A 473 -10.03 6.74 -15.34
C THR A 473 -10.23 7.98 -16.20
N LEU A 474 -9.28 8.30 -17.09
CA LEU A 474 -9.43 9.38 -18.07
C LEU A 474 -10.13 8.82 -19.32
N PHE A 475 -11.45 8.69 -19.23
CA PHE A 475 -12.27 8.12 -20.30
C PHE A 475 -13.63 8.80 -20.44
N THR A 476 -14.26 8.61 -21.60
CA THR A 476 -15.69 8.78 -21.85
C THR A 476 -16.35 7.40 -21.96
N ALA A 477 -17.63 7.32 -21.63
CA ALA A 477 -18.43 6.10 -21.74
C ALA A 477 -19.66 6.39 -22.61
N ARG A 478 -19.85 5.62 -23.68
CA ARG A 478 -21.02 5.71 -24.54
C ARG A 478 -21.74 4.37 -24.54
N ARG A 479 -23.00 4.38 -24.17
CA ARG A 479 -23.85 3.19 -24.13
C ARG A 479 -24.54 2.97 -25.46
N ASP A 480 -24.69 1.70 -25.85
CA ASP A 480 -25.68 1.21 -26.81
C ASP A 480 -26.61 0.17 -26.16
N SER A 481 -27.42 -0.53 -26.95
CA SER A 481 -28.36 -1.55 -26.45
C SER A 481 -27.68 -2.78 -25.86
N MET A 482 -26.43 -3.08 -26.22
CA MET A 482 -25.72 -4.32 -25.90
C MET A 482 -24.59 -4.12 -24.91
N GLY A 483 -24.05 -2.90 -24.78
CA GLY A 483 -22.88 -2.65 -23.94
C GLY A 483 -22.51 -1.18 -23.80
N VAL A 484 -21.26 -0.97 -23.44
CA VAL A 484 -20.66 0.36 -23.23
C VAL A 484 -19.33 0.42 -23.94
N LEU A 485 -19.16 1.40 -24.81
CA LEU A 485 -17.88 1.78 -25.41
C LEU A 485 -17.17 2.78 -24.50
N PHE A 486 -16.01 2.41 -24.02
CA PHE A 486 -15.11 3.30 -23.28
C PHE A 486 -13.99 3.76 -24.21
N GLU A 487 -13.78 5.05 -24.30
CA GLU A 487 -12.68 5.68 -25.04
C GLU A 487 -11.87 6.55 -24.08
N GLY A 488 -10.57 6.30 -23.97
CA GLY A 488 -9.78 6.96 -22.97
C GLY A 488 -8.31 7.21 -23.34
N LYS A 489 -7.60 7.85 -22.41
CA LYS A 489 -6.18 8.20 -22.54
C LYS A 489 -5.41 7.78 -21.29
N GLY A 490 -4.11 7.47 -21.49
CA GLY A 490 -3.22 7.13 -20.40
C GLY A 490 -3.42 5.72 -19.84
N ALA A 491 -2.61 5.36 -18.84
CA ALA A 491 -2.64 4.06 -18.17
C ALA A 491 -2.19 4.19 -16.71
N GLY A 492 -2.97 3.62 -15.80
CA GLY A 492 -2.77 3.70 -14.35
C GLY A 492 -3.67 4.72 -13.68
N HIS A 493 -3.43 4.95 -12.38
CA HIS A 493 -4.24 5.86 -11.55
C HIS A 493 -3.99 7.37 -11.82
N GLY A 494 -2.93 7.71 -12.51
CA GLY A 494 -2.62 9.08 -12.92
C GLY A 494 -1.86 9.92 -11.89
N VAL A 495 -1.65 9.47 -10.67
CA VAL A 495 -1.01 10.26 -9.59
C VAL A 495 0.50 10.15 -9.61
N GLY A 496 1.21 11.27 -9.41
CA GLY A 496 2.68 11.34 -9.35
C GLY A 496 3.35 11.17 -10.72
N MET A 497 4.51 10.51 -10.78
CA MET A 497 5.32 10.43 -12.00
C MET A 497 4.69 9.52 -13.07
N SER A 498 4.56 10.06 -14.29
CA SER A 498 4.25 9.28 -15.49
C SER A 498 5.55 8.67 -16.04
N GLN A 499 5.61 7.35 -16.14
CA GLN A 499 6.80 6.65 -16.65
C GLN A 499 7.09 7.01 -18.10
N TRP A 500 6.06 7.04 -18.96
CA TRP A 500 6.20 7.47 -20.35
C TRP A 500 6.55 8.96 -20.47
N GLY A 501 5.98 9.83 -19.62
CA GLY A 501 6.37 11.23 -19.57
C GLY A 501 7.83 11.40 -19.17
N ALA A 502 8.29 10.70 -18.14
CA ALA A 502 9.69 10.68 -17.72
C ALA A 502 10.63 10.21 -18.84
N TYR A 503 10.23 9.19 -19.60
CA TYR A 503 11.00 8.72 -20.76
C TYR A 503 11.14 9.80 -21.85
N VAL A 504 10.05 10.47 -22.22
CA VAL A 504 10.09 11.52 -23.25
C VAL A 504 10.88 12.73 -22.77
N MET A 505 10.72 13.14 -21.50
CA MET A 505 11.56 14.20 -20.89
C MET A 505 13.04 13.87 -20.98
N ALA A 506 13.42 12.65 -20.62
CA ALA A 506 14.81 12.19 -20.70
C ALA A 506 15.33 12.19 -22.17
N LYS A 507 14.51 11.78 -23.13
CA LYS A 507 14.85 11.87 -24.55
C LYS A 507 15.04 13.30 -25.05
N SER A 508 14.35 14.25 -24.42
CA SER A 508 14.49 15.69 -24.70
C SER A 508 15.67 16.34 -23.95
N GLY A 509 16.56 15.53 -23.35
CA GLY A 509 17.77 16.00 -22.67
C GLY A 509 17.59 16.42 -21.22
N GLN A 510 16.42 16.19 -20.62
CA GLN A 510 16.17 16.52 -19.22
C GLN A 510 16.79 15.47 -18.29
N THR A 511 17.37 15.94 -17.18
CA THR A 511 17.99 15.08 -16.17
C THR A 511 16.93 14.40 -15.29
N TYR A 512 17.31 13.34 -14.56
CA TYR A 512 16.41 12.70 -13.59
C TYR A 512 15.92 13.68 -12.51
N ARG A 513 16.72 14.71 -12.17
CA ARG A 513 16.30 15.77 -11.22
C ARG A 513 15.20 16.65 -11.79
N ASP A 514 15.31 17.03 -13.06
CA ASP A 514 14.28 17.82 -13.75
C ASP A 514 12.98 17.03 -13.84
N ILE A 515 13.07 15.74 -14.17
CA ILE A 515 11.92 14.81 -14.21
C ILE A 515 11.24 14.73 -12.83
N LEU A 516 12.00 14.49 -11.76
CA LEU A 516 11.45 14.39 -10.42
C LEU A 516 10.82 15.71 -9.95
N ASN A 517 11.47 16.85 -10.23
CA ASN A 517 10.95 18.17 -9.89
C ASN A 517 9.66 18.50 -10.66
N HIS A 518 9.52 18.03 -11.90
CA HIS A 518 8.32 18.21 -12.69
C HIS A 518 7.10 17.55 -12.06
N TYR A 519 7.24 16.27 -11.66
CA TYR A 519 6.12 15.47 -11.14
C TYR A 519 5.87 15.60 -9.64
N TYR A 520 6.89 15.95 -8.86
CA TYR A 520 6.82 16.02 -7.39
C TYR A 520 7.27 17.38 -6.88
N ARG A 521 6.44 18.40 -7.13
CA ARG A 521 6.74 19.78 -6.74
C ARG A 521 6.87 19.90 -5.23
N GLY A 522 7.98 20.49 -4.78
CA GLY A 522 8.27 20.69 -3.35
C GLY A 522 8.93 19.48 -2.67
N LEU A 523 9.32 18.45 -3.43
CA LEU A 523 10.22 17.42 -2.92
C LEU A 523 11.69 17.78 -3.20
N GLU A 524 12.56 17.32 -2.31
CA GLU A 524 14.01 17.42 -2.43
C GLU A 524 14.60 16.04 -2.70
N VAL A 525 15.58 15.96 -3.63
CA VAL A 525 16.42 14.77 -3.84
C VAL A 525 17.62 14.86 -2.91
N ARG A 526 17.67 14.02 -1.90
CA ARG A 526 18.76 13.93 -0.92
C ARG A 526 19.58 12.66 -1.05
#